data_12b6899065bce7626161e007c3416108
#
_entry.id   12b6899065bce7626161e007c3416108
#
_cell.length_a   1.000
_cell.length_b   1.000
_cell.length_c   1.000
_cell.angle_alpha   90.00
_cell.angle_beta   90.00
_cell.angle_gamma   90.00
#
_symmetry.space_group_name_H-M   'P 1'
#
loop_
_entity.id
_entity.type
_entity.pdbx_description
1 polymer ?
#
loop_
_entity_poly.entity_id
_entity_poly.type
_entity_poly.pdbx_seq_one_letter_code
_entity_poly.pdbx_strand_id
1 'polypeptide(L)'
;LEEIKQLKKEGLLKKNVLLGLGSNGLATEAQFDDLMTEIGDRQVYLINTRVPTQRWQNEVNALFDQMATKYENITLINWYQASDGQPDWFREDQVHPSEQGLIEYTGLIARNVLLP
;
A
#
# COMPACT_ATOMS: atom_id res chain seq x y z
N LEU A 1 -5.63 -2.84 11.76
CA LEU A 1 -5.76 -1.84 12.84
C LEU A 1 -5.21 -2.36 14.16
N GLU A 2 -5.55 -3.59 14.55
CA GLU A 2 -5.08 -4.14 15.82
C GLU A 2 -3.55 -4.28 15.85
N GLU A 3 -2.93 -4.65 14.75
CA GLU A 3 -1.48 -4.74 14.64
C GLU A 3 -0.81 -3.38 14.83
N ILE A 4 -1.41 -2.33 14.27
CA ILE A 4 -0.91 -0.95 14.43
C ILE A 4 -1.03 -0.51 15.89
N LYS A 5 -2.18 -0.79 16.53
CA LYS A 5 -2.38 -0.48 17.95
C LYS A 5 -1.35 -1.20 18.83
N GLN A 6 -1.08 -2.46 18.53
CA GLN A 6 -0.12 -3.25 19.28
C GLN A 6 1.31 -2.72 19.13
N LEU A 7 1.72 -2.40 17.89
CA LEU A 7 3.03 -1.81 17.63
C LEU A 7 3.20 -0.47 18.35
N LYS A 8 2.16 0.36 18.31
CA LYS A 8 2.15 1.65 18.98
C LYS A 8 2.30 1.49 20.49
N LYS A 9 1.56 0.56 21.08
CA LYS A 9 1.60 0.25 22.52
C LYS A 9 3.00 -0.20 22.94
N GLU A 10 3.69 -0.99 22.12
CA GLU A 10 5.02 -1.50 22.39
C GLU A 10 6.13 -0.49 22.05
N GLY A 11 5.78 0.68 21.50
CA GLY A 11 6.75 1.68 21.10
C GLY A 11 7.51 1.32 19.83
N LEU A 12 6.99 0.38 19.05
CA LEU A 12 7.64 -0.12 17.83
C LEU A 12 7.14 0.56 16.55
N LEU A 13 6.07 1.34 16.63
CA LEU A 13 5.57 2.07 15.48
C LEU A 13 6.46 3.28 15.21
N LYS A 14 7.16 3.25 14.09
CA LYS A 14 8.18 4.23 13.75
C LYS A 14 7.56 5.45 13.05
N LYS A 15 8.40 6.46 12.83
CA LYS A 15 8.06 7.73 12.19
C LYS A 15 7.53 7.55 10.76
N ASN A 16 8.02 6.55 10.04
CA ASN A 16 7.59 6.22 8.68
C ASN A 16 6.92 4.86 8.68
N VAL A 17 5.74 4.77 8.07
CA VAL A 17 4.93 3.56 8.02
C VAL A 17 4.67 3.18 6.57
N LEU A 18 4.97 1.94 6.21
CA LEU A 18 4.70 1.40 4.88
C LEU A 18 3.50 0.47 4.97
N LEU A 19 2.46 0.75 4.19
CA LEU A 19 1.22 -0.02 4.16
C LEU A 19 0.96 -0.61 2.78
N GLY A 20 0.87 -1.93 2.72
CA GLY A 20 0.51 -2.66 1.50
C GLY A 20 -0.70 -3.55 1.76
N LEU A 21 -1.88 -2.95 1.91
CA LEU A 21 -3.08 -3.64 2.38
C LEU A 21 -4.01 -4.12 1.26
N GLY A 22 -3.77 -3.69 0.02
CA GLY A 22 -4.75 -3.86 -1.06
C GLY A 22 -5.00 -5.29 -1.51
N SER A 23 -4.07 -6.21 -1.26
CA SER A 23 -4.22 -7.60 -1.70
C SER A 23 -5.14 -8.43 -0.79
N ASN A 24 -5.53 -7.90 0.37
CA ASN A 24 -6.31 -8.63 1.37
C ASN A 24 -7.81 -8.36 1.30
N GLY A 25 -8.27 -7.60 0.31
CA GLY A 25 -9.68 -7.33 0.08
C GLY A 25 -10.09 -5.90 0.40
N LEU A 26 -11.41 -5.70 0.45
CA LEU A 26 -11.99 -4.37 0.64
C LEU A 26 -11.84 -3.88 2.08
N ALA A 27 -11.47 -2.61 2.20
CA ALA A 27 -11.60 -1.85 3.43
C ALA A 27 -12.58 -0.69 3.19
N THR A 28 -13.22 -0.19 4.25
CA THR A 28 -14.07 0.98 4.14
C THR A 28 -13.26 2.25 4.44
N GLU A 29 -13.78 3.39 4.01
CA GLU A 29 -13.20 4.68 4.36
C GLU A 29 -13.13 4.87 5.88
N ALA A 30 -14.20 4.47 6.59
CA ALA A 30 -14.26 4.57 8.05
C ALA A 30 -13.16 3.74 8.72
N GLN A 31 -12.93 2.52 8.24
CA GLN A 31 -11.86 1.67 8.77
C GLN A 31 -10.49 2.29 8.51
N PHE A 32 -10.30 2.89 7.35
CA PHE A 32 -9.06 3.56 7.01
C PHE A 32 -8.84 4.81 7.86
N ASP A 33 -9.91 5.58 8.12
CA ASP A 33 -9.86 6.75 9.00
C ASP A 33 -9.46 6.35 10.42
N ASP A 34 -9.98 5.23 10.93
CA ASP A 34 -9.60 4.69 12.24
C ASP A 34 -8.12 4.34 12.26
N LEU A 35 -7.62 3.73 11.20
CA LEU A 35 -6.20 3.40 11.07
C LEU A 35 -5.34 4.67 11.09
N MET A 36 -5.73 5.70 10.35
CA MET A 36 -4.99 6.95 10.30
C MET A 36 -5.03 7.69 11.64
N THR A 37 -6.11 7.57 12.40
CA THR A 37 -6.19 8.11 13.75
C THR A 37 -5.12 7.49 14.66
N GLU A 38 -4.92 6.17 14.57
CA GLU A 38 -3.89 5.49 15.35
C GLU A 38 -2.47 5.84 14.88
N ILE A 39 -2.28 5.98 13.58
CA ILE A 39 -0.97 6.32 13.00
C ILE A 39 -0.57 7.76 13.37
N GLY A 40 -1.55 8.66 13.45
CA GLY A 40 -1.30 10.06 13.78
C GLY A 40 -0.61 10.80 12.64
N ASP A 41 0.39 11.62 12.99
CA ASP A 41 1.11 12.46 12.04
C ASP A 41 2.33 11.81 11.40
N ARG A 42 2.52 10.51 11.61
CA ARG A 42 3.61 9.76 10.98
C ARG A 42 3.46 9.79 9.47
N GLN A 43 4.58 9.75 8.76
CA GLN A 43 4.56 9.63 7.29
C GLN A 43 4.11 8.23 6.90
N VAL A 44 3.13 8.15 6.02
CA VAL A 44 2.58 6.89 5.50
C VAL A 44 2.91 6.77 4.02
N TYR A 45 3.51 5.64 3.65
CA TYR A 45 3.69 5.24 2.26
C TYR A 45 2.69 4.14 1.98
N LEU A 46 1.68 4.44 1.18
CA LEU A 46 0.57 3.54 0.87
C LEU A 46 0.76 2.98 -0.53
N ILE A 47 0.88 1.66 -0.63
CA ILE A 47 1.09 0.98 -1.91
C ILE A 47 -0.25 0.44 -2.39
N ASN A 48 -0.63 0.82 -3.61
CA ASN A 48 -1.81 0.25 -4.22
C ASN A 48 -1.52 -1.15 -4.81
N THR A 49 -2.50 -1.77 -5.42
CA THR A 49 -2.43 -3.20 -5.72
C THR A 49 -2.69 -3.52 -7.18
N ARG A 50 -2.12 -4.64 -7.64
CA ARG A 50 -2.50 -5.28 -8.89
C ARG A 50 -2.90 -6.74 -8.57
N VAL A 51 -4.19 -6.97 -8.54
CA VAL A 51 -4.80 -8.29 -8.28
C VAL A 51 -5.94 -8.50 -9.29
N PRO A 52 -5.62 -8.64 -10.59
CA PRO A 52 -6.64 -8.61 -11.66
C PRO A 52 -7.67 -9.72 -11.55
N THR A 53 -7.37 -10.79 -10.81
CA THR A 53 -8.29 -11.89 -10.57
C THR A 53 -9.29 -11.60 -9.46
N GLN A 54 -9.14 -10.47 -8.75
CA GLN A 54 -9.99 -10.09 -7.63
C GLN A 54 -10.90 -8.93 -8.01
N ARG A 55 -12.17 -9.01 -7.60
CA ARG A 55 -13.16 -8.01 -7.95
C ARG A 55 -12.95 -6.66 -7.27
N TRP A 56 -12.26 -6.65 -6.14
CA TRP A 56 -12.06 -5.44 -5.34
C TRP A 56 -10.90 -4.55 -5.80
N GLN A 57 -10.11 -4.98 -6.79
CA GLN A 57 -8.90 -4.25 -7.19
C GLN A 57 -9.16 -2.77 -7.46
N ASN A 58 -10.11 -2.48 -8.33
CA ASN A 58 -10.38 -1.09 -8.73
C ASN A 58 -10.95 -0.26 -7.59
N GLU A 59 -11.80 -0.86 -6.77
CA GLU A 59 -12.42 -0.18 -5.63
C GLU A 59 -11.38 0.14 -4.55
N VAL A 60 -10.48 -0.80 -4.26
CA VAL A 60 -9.41 -0.58 -3.29
C VAL A 60 -8.46 0.50 -3.78
N ASN A 61 -8.06 0.44 -5.04
CA ASN A 61 -7.15 1.44 -5.60
C ASN A 61 -7.79 2.84 -5.63
N ALA A 62 -9.10 2.92 -5.91
CA ALA A 62 -9.84 4.19 -5.85
C ALA A 62 -9.89 4.73 -4.41
N LEU A 63 -10.12 3.86 -3.43
CA LEU A 63 -10.09 4.26 -2.03
C LEU A 63 -8.70 4.79 -1.63
N PHE A 64 -7.64 4.13 -2.06
CA PHE A 64 -6.27 4.55 -1.75
C PHE A 64 -5.94 5.90 -2.37
N ASP A 65 -6.38 6.16 -3.59
CA ASP A 65 -6.25 7.47 -4.22
C ASP A 65 -6.97 8.54 -3.40
N GLN A 66 -8.19 8.24 -2.95
CA GLN A 66 -8.99 9.13 -2.13
C GLN A 66 -8.30 9.43 -0.79
N MET A 67 -7.77 8.42 -0.14
CA MET A 67 -7.09 8.58 1.15
C MET A 67 -5.79 9.38 0.99
N ALA A 68 -5.05 9.18 -0.08
CA ALA A 68 -3.83 9.95 -0.34
C ALA A 68 -4.15 11.44 -0.61
N THR A 69 -5.32 11.74 -1.14
CA THR A 69 -5.79 13.12 -1.32
C THR A 69 -6.28 13.72 0.00
N LYS A 70 -6.97 12.91 0.82
CA LYS A 70 -7.57 13.35 2.07
C LYS A 70 -6.53 13.65 3.15
N TYR A 71 -5.45 12.88 3.22
CA TYR A 71 -4.43 12.97 4.26
C TYR A 71 -3.10 13.47 3.69
N GLU A 72 -2.61 14.59 4.19
CA GLU A 72 -1.33 15.17 3.73
C GLU A 72 -0.13 14.28 4.02
N ASN A 73 -0.22 13.46 5.07
CA ASN A 73 0.86 12.56 5.47
C ASN A 73 0.84 11.20 4.77
N ILE A 74 -0.01 11.02 3.76
CA ILE A 74 0.01 9.82 2.93
C ILE A 74 0.66 10.13 1.58
N THR A 75 1.67 9.33 1.21
CA THR A 75 2.24 9.30 -0.13
C THR A 75 1.83 7.99 -0.78
N LEU A 76 1.17 8.06 -1.93
CA LEU A 76 0.77 6.87 -2.68
C LEU A 76 1.94 6.36 -3.51
N ILE A 77 2.24 5.07 -3.37
CA ILE A 77 3.18 4.38 -4.24
C ILE A 77 2.35 3.59 -5.25
N ASN A 78 2.39 3.99 -6.51
CA ASN A 78 1.48 3.48 -7.54
C ASN A 78 2.03 2.24 -8.23
N TRP A 79 1.97 1.11 -7.54
CA TRP A 79 2.38 -0.18 -8.08
C TRP A 79 1.49 -0.63 -9.24
N TYR A 80 0.21 -0.33 -9.16
CA TYR A 80 -0.74 -0.67 -10.22
C TYR A 80 -0.31 -0.06 -11.55
N GLN A 81 0.04 1.23 -11.56
CA GLN A 81 0.51 1.91 -12.77
C GLN A 81 1.90 1.43 -13.19
N ALA A 82 2.82 1.32 -12.25
CA ALA A 82 4.20 0.91 -12.54
C ALA A 82 4.28 -0.48 -13.15
N SER A 83 3.41 -1.38 -12.73
CA SER A 83 3.39 -2.77 -13.20
C SER A 83 2.50 -2.99 -14.43
N ASP A 84 1.90 -1.94 -14.98
CA ASP A 84 1.03 -2.06 -16.14
C ASP A 84 1.83 -2.56 -17.36
N GLY A 85 1.29 -3.57 -18.05
CA GLY A 85 1.93 -4.12 -19.23
C GLY A 85 3.20 -4.92 -18.96
N GLN A 86 3.41 -5.38 -17.72
CA GLN A 86 4.62 -6.11 -17.31
C GLN A 86 4.28 -7.54 -16.85
N PRO A 87 3.90 -8.43 -17.77
CA PRO A 87 3.49 -9.80 -17.40
C PRO A 87 4.61 -10.61 -16.74
N ASP A 88 5.87 -10.32 -17.08
CA ASP A 88 7.02 -11.04 -16.53
C ASP A 88 7.31 -10.67 -15.07
N TRP A 89 6.67 -9.63 -14.56
CA TRP A 89 6.82 -9.23 -13.17
C TRP A 89 5.94 -10.05 -12.23
N PHE A 90 5.08 -10.90 -12.77
CA PHE A 90 4.11 -11.68 -12.00
C PHE A 90 4.25 -13.17 -12.30
N ARG A 91 3.86 -13.99 -11.32
CA ARG A 91 3.71 -15.42 -11.48
C ARG A 91 2.45 -15.71 -12.29
N GLU A 92 2.16 -16.99 -12.54
CA GLU A 92 1.01 -17.43 -13.34
C GLU A 92 -0.33 -16.95 -12.76
N ASP A 93 -0.41 -16.76 -11.44
CA ASP A 93 -1.62 -16.25 -10.77
C ASP A 93 -1.87 -14.75 -11.04
N GLN A 94 -0.94 -14.06 -11.67
CA GLN A 94 -1.01 -12.63 -12.00
C GLN A 94 -1.08 -11.71 -10.77
N VAL A 95 -0.82 -12.24 -9.60
CA VAL A 95 -0.89 -11.52 -8.31
C VAL A 95 0.46 -11.49 -7.61
N HIS A 96 1.05 -12.66 -7.39
CA HIS A 96 2.34 -12.75 -6.72
C HIS A 96 3.46 -12.35 -7.66
N PRO A 97 4.41 -11.49 -7.21
CA PRO A 97 5.53 -11.09 -8.07
C PRO A 97 6.46 -12.25 -8.36
N SER A 98 6.98 -12.26 -9.58
CA SER A 98 8.12 -13.10 -9.96
C SER A 98 9.39 -12.51 -9.31
N GLU A 99 10.55 -13.16 -9.53
CA GLU A 99 11.83 -12.58 -9.08
C GLU A 99 12.05 -11.18 -9.66
N GLN A 100 11.79 -10.99 -10.95
CA GLN A 100 11.90 -9.68 -11.59
C GLN A 100 10.90 -8.70 -11.01
N GLY A 101 9.66 -9.13 -10.81
CA GLY A 101 8.63 -8.29 -10.21
C GLY A 101 8.98 -7.86 -8.80
N LEU A 102 9.58 -8.74 -8.01
CA LEU A 102 9.99 -8.42 -6.65
C LEU A 102 11.10 -7.35 -6.64
N ILE A 103 12.06 -7.46 -7.57
CA ILE A 103 13.11 -6.45 -7.73
C ILE A 103 12.50 -5.08 -8.07
N GLU A 104 11.56 -5.05 -9.01
CA GLU A 104 10.90 -3.82 -9.44
C GLU A 104 10.01 -3.23 -8.34
N TYR A 105 9.28 -4.07 -7.62
CA TYR A 105 8.45 -3.65 -6.49
C TYR A 105 9.28 -3.03 -5.38
N THR A 106 10.33 -3.72 -4.98
CA THR A 106 11.26 -3.25 -3.95
C THR A 106 11.95 -1.95 -4.37
N GLY A 107 12.37 -1.87 -5.64
CA GLY A 107 12.99 -0.67 -6.21
C GLY A 107 12.05 0.53 -6.21
N LEU A 108 10.78 0.32 -6.53
CA LEU A 108 9.76 1.37 -6.51
C LEU A 108 9.56 1.91 -5.10
N ILE A 109 9.47 1.03 -4.11
CA ILE A 109 9.38 1.43 -2.71
C ILE A 109 10.60 2.24 -2.30
N ALA A 110 11.79 1.75 -2.60
CA ALA A 110 13.04 2.42 -2.23
C ALA A 110 13.13 3.81 -2.82
N ARG A 111 12.76 3.98 -4.10
CA ARG A 111 12.79 5.29 -4.75
C ARG A 111 11.83 6.29 -4.12
N ASN A 112 10.67 5.81 -3.66
CA ASN A 112 9.67 6.69 -3.02
C ASN A 112 10.04 7.05 -1.58
N VAL A 113 10.67 6.14 -0.85
CA VAL A 113 10.98 6.33 0.57
C VAL A 113 12.33 7.03 0.76
N LEU A 114 13.34 6.64 -0.02
CA LEU A 114 14.71 7.09 0.15
C LEU A 114 15.08 8.31 -0.73
N LEU A 115 14.34 8.52 -1.81
CA LEU A 115 14.56 9.62 -2.77
C LEU A 115 13.28 10.45 -2.90
N PRO A 116 12.85 11.14 -1.84
CA PRO A 116 11.62 11.93 -1.88
C PRO A 116 11.71 13.15 -2.80
#